data_6d053f24804c69645879f8c81e4aa021
#
_entry.id   6d053f24804c69645879f8c81e4aa021
#
_cell.length_a   1.000
_cell.length_b   1.000
_cell.length_c   1.000
_cell.angle_alpha   90.00
_cell.angle_beta   90.00
_cell.angle_gamma   90.00
#
_symmetry.space_group_name_H-M   'P 1'
#
loop_
_entity.id
_entity.type
_entity.pdbx_description
1 polymer ?
#
loop_
_entity_poly.entity_id
_entity_poly.type
_entity_poly.pdbx_seq_one_letter_code
_entity_poly.pdbx_strand_id
1 'polypeptide(L)'
;MKKLLRRKDIVFRPLRGYSPEQLIDLYRHSKLYVDFGEFGGPERIPKESVYNGTCLLVGKRNAAVNDFDVAIPEAYKIKKFNDEEIVAAAIKELLASYDAKIGEFAPFRAKIDGLEEEFMRKIEQIFVRVRTE
;
A
#
# COMPACT_ATOMS: atom_id res chain seq x y z
N MET A 1 -13.71 3.84 13.06
CA MET A 1 -12.23 3.90 13.32
C MET A 1 -11.86 4.06 14.79
N LYS A 2 -12.56 4.87 15.56
CA LYS A 2 -12.23 5.06 17.00
C LYS A 2 -12.25 3.76 17.82
N LYS A 3 -13.20 2.84 17.56
CA LYS A 3 -13.26 1.54 18.23
C LYS A 3 -12.09 0.64 17.85
N LEU A 4 -11.65 0.66 16.59
CA LEU A 4 -10.50 -0.11 16.14
C LEU A 4 -9.21 0.35 16.81
N LEU A 5 -9.01 1.66 16.96
CA LEU A 5 -7.83 2.23 17.58
C LEU A 5 -7.71 1.89 19.06
N ARG A 6 -8.80 1.49 19.71
CA ARG A 6 -8.83 1.10 21.13
C ARG A 6 -8.55 -0.38 21.37
N ARG A 7 -8.43 -1.18 20.31
CA ARG A 7 -8.13 -2.62 20.46
C ARG A 7 -6.71 -2.82 20.97
N LYS A 8 -6.57 -3.60 22.01
CA LYS A 8 -5.26 -3.88 22.64
C LYS A 8 -4.48 -4.97 21.92
N ASP A 9 -5.17 -5.78 21.10
CA ASP A 9 -4.56 -6.88 20.35
C ASP A 9 -3.93 -6.43 19.04
N ILE A 10 -4.12 -5.16 18.64
CA ILE A 10 -3.57 -4.58 17.42
C ILE A 10 -2.82 -3.29 17.76
N VAL A 11 -1.58 -3.19 17.30
CA VAL A 11 -0.77 -1.97 17.46
C VAL A 11 -0.89 -1.14 16.20
N PHE A 12 -1.53 0.03 16.33
CA PHE A 12 -1.67 0.99 15.25
C PHE A 12 -0.58 2.06 15.34
N ARG A 13 -0.01 2.40 14.17
CA ARG A 13 0.98 3.47 14.04
C ARG A 13 0.50 4.48 13.00
N PRO A 14 -0.15 5.58 13.40
CA PRO A 14 -0.53 6.65 12.46
C PRO A 14 0.70 7.23 11.76
N LEU A 15 0.59 7.48 10.46
CA LEU A 15 1.69 7.99 9.67
C LEU A 15 1.76 9.53 9.76
N ARG A 16 2.28 10.03 10.86
CA ARG A 16 2.45 11.46 11.11
C ARG A 16 3.81 11.74 11.73
N GLY A 17 4.48 12.76 11.23
CA GLY A 17 5.73 13.25 11.82
C GLY A 17 6.95 12.39 11.56
N TYR A 18 6.88 11.45 10.60
CA TYR A 18 8.03 10.61 10.23
C TYR A 18 8.79 11.22 9.06
N SER A 19 10.12 11.12 9.12
CA SER A 19 10.97 11.38 7.94
C SER A 19 10.78 10.26 6.91
N PRO A 20 11.18 10.45 5.63
CA PRO A 20 11.11 9.38 4.64
C PRO A 20 11.85 8.10 5.07
N GLU A 21 12.99 8.23 5.71
CA GLU A 21 13.78 7.10 6.21
C GLU A 21 13.07 6.37 7.34
N GLN A 22 12.47 7.11 8.26
CA GLN A 22 11.67 6.54 9.35
C GLN A 22 10.44 5.81 8.82
N LEU A 23 9.79 6.31 7.77
CA LEU A 23 8.65 5.64 7.13
C LEU A 23 9.06 4.30 6.54
N ILE A 24 10.18 4.24 5.82
CA ILE A 24 10.68 2.99 5.24
C ILE A 24 10.96 1.96 6.34
N ASP A 25 11.60 2.39 7.43
CA ASP A 25 11.86 1.52 8.57
C ASP A 25 10.56 1.01 9.19
N LEU A 26 9.57 1.89 9.35
CA LEU A 26 8.26 1.53 9.88
C LEU A 26 7.57 0.49 8.98
N TYR A 27 7.59 0.66 7.65
CA TYR A 27 7.01 -0.31 6.71
C TYR A 27 7.66 -1.68 6.83
N ARG A 28 8.98 -1.74 6.93
CA ARG A 28 9.73 -2.99 7.07
C ARG A 28 9.42 -3.75 8.35
N HIS A 29 9.00 -3.05 9.39
CA HIS A 29 8.64 -3.62 10.69
C HIS A 29 7.13 -3.76 10.89
N SER A 30 6.34 -3.51 9.84
CA SER A 30 4.88 -3.58 9.89
C SER A 30 4.37 -4.69 8.96
N LYS A 31 3.30 -5.36 9.37
CA LYS A 31 2.66 -6.41 8.55
C LYS A 31 1.64 -5.86 7.58
N LEU A 32 0.98 -4.75 7.92
CA LEU A 32 -0.19 -4.27 7.20
C LEU A 32 -0.23 -2.75 7.17
N TYR A 33 -0.48 -2.20 5.99
CA TYR A 33 -0.86 -0.80 5.80
C TYR A 33 -2.35 -0.73 5.45
N VAL A 34 -3.09 0.12 6.15
CA VAL A 34 -4.54 0.29 5.97
C VAL A 34 -4.80 1.71 5.47
N ASP A 35 -5.53 1.83 4.37
CA ASP A 35 -5.88 3.12 3.81
C ASP A 35 -7.30 3.09 3.23
N PHE A 36 -8.23 3.79 3.89
CA PHE A 36 -9.60 3.94 3.42
C PHE A 36 -9.86 5.32 2.81
N GLY A 37 -8.79 6.04 2.47
CA GLY A 37 -8.87 7.32 1.81
C GLY A 37 -9.33 7.22 0.35
N GLU A 38 -9.64 8.37 -0.23
CA GLU A 38 -9.98 8.47 -1.64
C GLU A 38 -8.71 8.54 -2.47
N PHE A 39 -8.51 7.55 -3.34
CA PHE A 39 -7.37 7.51 -4.23
C PHE A 39 -7.70 8.27 -5.52
N GLY A 40 -6.98 9.34 -5.80
CA GLY A 40 -7.09 10.06 -7.07
C GLY A 40 -6.36 9.38 -8.22
N GLY A 41 -5.61 8.32 -7.93
CA GLY A 41 -4.79 7.55 -8.85
C GLY A 41 -3.87 6.64 -8.06
N PRO A 42 -2.76 6.16 -8.62
CA PRO A 42 -1.77 5.40 -7.87
C PRO A 42 -1.09 6.31 -6.84
N GLU A 43 -1.32 6.02 -5.57
CA GLU A 43 -0.79 6.81 -4.45
C GLU A 43 0.60 6.31 -4.03
N ARG A 44 1.44 7.25 -3.59
CA ARG A 44 2.83 6.97 -3.22
C ARG A 44 2.95 6.06 -1.99
N ILE A 45 2.24 6.37 -0.90
CA ILE A 45 2.39 5.67 0.37
C ILE A 45 1.97 4.20 0.29
N PRO A 46 0.82 3.83 -0.31
CA PRO A 46 0.48 2.43 -0.50
C PRO A 46 1.52 1.65 -1.30
N LYS A 47 2.08 2.25 -2.35
CA LYS A 47 3.13 1.63 -3.15
C LYS A 47 4.41 1.40 -2.34
N GLU A 48 4.87 2.41 -1.64
CA GLU A 48 6.08 2.32 -0.81
C GLU A 48 5.92 1.27 0.29
N SER A 49 4.76 1.21 0.93
CA SER A 49 4.51 0.26 2.01
C SER A 49 4.56 -1.18 1.50
N VAL A 50 3.85 -1.48 0.42
CA VAL A 50 3.83 -2.84 -0.17
C VAL A 50 5.21 -3.22 -0.70
N TYR A 51 5.91 -2.30 -1.33
CA TYR A 51 7.28 -2.54 -1.80
C TYR A 51 8.21 -2.94 -0.67
N ASN A 52 8.01 -2.36 0.51
CA ASN A 52 8.82 -2.66 1.70
C ASN A 52 8.28 -3.80 2.58
N GLY A 53 7.32 -4.57 2.08
CA GLY A 53 6.92 -5.84 2.69
C GLY A 53 5.64 -5.83 3.49
N THR A 54 4.80 -4.79 3.41
CA THR A 54 3.48 -4.83 4.04
C THR A 54 2.43 -5.46 3.12
N CYS A 55 1.41 -6.06 3.71
CA CYS A 55 0.13 -6.27 3.04
C CYS A 55 -0.60 -4.92 2.96
N LEU A 56 -1.60 -4.82 2.11
CA LEU A 56 -2.37 -3.61 1.91
C LEU A 56 -3.87 -3.92 2.01
N LEU A 57 -4.59 -3.09 2.77
CA LEU A 57 -6.04 -3.16 2.90
C LEU A 57 -6.61 -1.78 2.59
N VAL A 58 -7.50 -1.69 1.60
CA VAL A 58 -8.06 -0.42 1.14
C VAL A 58 -9.58 -0.44 1.10
N GLY A 59 -10.19 0.74 1.06
CA GLY A 59 -11.60 0.88 0.74
C GLY A 59 -11.80 0.77 -0.77
N LYS A 60 -12.85 0.06 -1.21
CA LYS A 60 -13.13 -0.11 -2.63
C LYS A 60 -13.85 1.12 -3.17
N ARG A 61 -13.08 2.17 -3.44
CA ARG A 61 -13.59 3.42 -4.03
C ARG A 61 -12.52 4.12 -4.86
N ASN A 62 -12.93 4.95 -5.82
CA ASN A 62 -12.06 5.71 -6.71
C ASN A 62 -11.01 4.82 -7.39
N ALA A 63 -9.74 5.22 -7.42
CA ALA A 63 -8.68 4.46 -8.09
C ALA A 63 -8.47 3.06 -7.50
N ALA A 64 -8.83 2.81 -6.23
CA ALA A 64 -8.69 1.50 -5.62
C ALA A 64 -9.66 0.45 -6.20
N VAL A 65 -10.70 0.87 -6.94
CA VAL A 65 -11.63 -0.04 -7.60
C VAL A 65 -10.95 -0.81 -8.73
N ASN A 66 -9.97 -0.22 -9.41
CA ASN A 66 -9.32 -0.83 -10.56
C ASN A 66 -7.99 -1.48 -10.19
N ASP A 67 -7.58 -2.50 -10.98
CA ASP A 67 -6.33 -3.23 -10.76
C ASP A 67 -5.13 -2.57 -11.47
N PHE A 68 -5.36 -1.49 -12.20
CA PHE A 68 -4.29 -0.74 -12.83
C PHE A 68 -3.54 0.11 -11.80
N ASP A 69 -4.30 0.85 -10.98
CA ASP A 69 -3.72 1.72 -9.95
C ASP A 69 -3.39 0.98 -8.66
N VAL A 70 -4.24 0.03 -8.27
CA VAL A 70 -4.07 -0.78 -7.05
C VAL A 70 -4.22 -2.26 -7.40
N ALA A 71 -3.12 -2.89 -7.76
CA ALA A 71 -3.07 -4.27 -8.25
C ALA A 71 -2.97 -5.28 -7.10
N ILE A 72 -4.00 -5.33 -6.25
CA ILE A 72 -4.10 -6.28 -5.13
C ILE A 72 -5.38 -7.12 -5.27
N PRO A 73 -5.45 -8.29 -4.58
CA PRO A 73 -6.66 -9.12 -4.63
C PRO A 73 -7.90 -8.37 -4.16
N GLU A 74 -9.05 -8.67 -4.79
CA GLU A 74 -10.33 -8.04 -4.47
C GLU A 74 -10.74 -8.20 -3.01
N ALA A 75 -10.35 -9.31 -2.38
CA ALA A 75 -10.64 -9.57 -0.97
C ALA A 75 -10.10 -8.47 -0.03
N TYR A 76 -9.08 -7.73 -0.46
CA TYR A 76 -8.45 -6.68 0.32
C TYR A 76 -8.93 -5.27 -0.06
N LYS A 77 -9.92 -5.20 -0.95
CA LYS A 77 -10.62 -3.96 -1.32
C LYS A 77 -12.03 -4.02 -0.73
N ILE A 78 -12.21 -3.40 0.43
CA ILE A 78 -13.44 -3.55 1.22
C ILE A 78 -14.50 -2.56 0.74
N LYS A 79 -15.67 -3.06 0.33
CA LYS A 79 -16.82 -2.22 -0.05
C LYS A 79 -17.42 -1.51 1.16
N LYS A 80 -17.62 -2.23 2.26
CA LYS A 80 -18.21 -1.70 3.50
C LYS A 80 -17.13 -1.23 4.47
N PHE A 81 -16.25 -0.35 4.00
CA PHE A 81 -15.14 0.16 4.80
C PHE A 81 -15.57 1.06 5.97
N ASN A 82 -16.84 1.45 6.05
CA ASN A 82 -17.41 2.15 7.19
C ASN A 82 -17.90 1.20 8.30
N ASP A 83 -17.95 -0.10 8.04
CA ASP A 83 -18.33 -1.11 9.03
C ASP A 83 -17.09 -1.58 9.78
N GLU A 84 -16.96 -1.13 11.03
CA GLU A 84 -15.77 -1.39 11.86
C GLU A 84 -15.56 -2.89 12.13
N GLU A 85 -16.61 -3.69 12.22
CA GLU A 85 -16.48 -5.13 12.47
C GLU A 85 -15.94 -5.88 11.26
N ILE A 86 -16.40 -5.51 10.06
CA ILE A 86 -15.90 -6.07 8.81
C ILE A 86 -14.42 -5.71 8.64
N VAL A 87 -14.07 -4.46 8.88
CA VAL A 87 -12.69 -3.98 8.79
C VAL A 87 -11.80 -4.68 9.83
N ALA A 88 -12.28 -4.80 11.08
CA ALA A 88 -11.52 -5.46 12.14
C ALA A 88 -11.26 -6.93 11.82
N ALA A 89 -12.25 -7.65 11.27
CA ALA A 89 -12.09 -9.04 10.88
C ALA A 89 -11.04 -9.18 9.77
N ALA A 90 -11.06 -8.31 8.77
CA ALA A 90 -10.08 -8.31 7.69
C ALA A 90 -8.67 -8.02 8.20
N ILE A 91 -8.51 -7.05 9.08
CA ILE A 91 -7.21 -6.71 9.69
C ILE A 91 -6.66 -7.91 10.48
N LYS A 92 -7.49 -8.52 11.32
CA LYS A 92 -7.07 -9.68 12.13
C LYS A 92 -6.64 -10.85 11.26
N GLU A 93 -7.38 -11.14 10.20
CA GLU A 93 -7.06 -12.23 9.27
C GLU A 93 -5.71 -11.99 8.60
N LEU A 94 -5.48 -10.77 8.08
CA LEU A 94 -4.21 -10.44 7.45
C LEU A 94 -3.03 -10.48 8.41
N LEU A 95 -3.20 -9.99 9.63
CA LEU A 95 -2.14 -10.04 10.64
C LEU A 95 -1.81 -11.47 11.07
N ALA A 96 -2.83 -12.30 11.28
CA ALA A 96 -2.64 -13.69 11.70
C ALA A 96 -2.04 -14.57 10.61
N SER A 97 -2.33 -14.27 9.35
CA SER A 97 -1.92 -15.07 8.18
C SER A 97 -0.90 -14.34 7.30
N TYR A 98 -0.12 -13.41 7.85
CA TYR A 98 0.81 -12.57 7.12
C TYR A 98 1.74 -13.40 6.21
N ASP A 99 2.38 -14.43 6.73
CA ASP A 99 3.34 -15.24 5.98
C ASP A 99 2.69 -15.96 4.79
N ALA A 100 1.44 -16.37 4.94
CA ALA A 100 0.69 -17.01 3.86
C ALA A 100 0.15 -16.01 2.83
N LYS A 101 -0.16 -14.79 3.26
CA LYS A 101 -0.83 -13.77 2.44
C LYS A 101 0.11 -12.81 1.73
N ILE A 102 1.32 -12.60 2.25
CA ILE A 102 2.24 -11.60 1.70
C ILE A 102 2.62 -11.86 0.25
N GLY A 103 2.66 -13.12 -0.18
CA GLY A 103 2.92 -13.49 -1.57
C GLY A 103 1.87 -13.02 -2.56
N GLU A 104 0.63 -12.79 -2.10
CA GLU A 104 -0.46 -12.29 -2.95
C GLU A 104 -0.24 -10.84 -3.41
N PHE A 105 0.68 -10.12 -2.79
CA PHE A 105 1.05 -8.75 -3.15
C PHE A 105 2.23 -8.68 -4.13
N ALA A 106 2.79 -9.82 -4.53
CA ALA A 106 3.91 -9.88 -5.48
C ALA A 106 3.58 -9.21 -6.82
N PRO A 107 2.38 -9.36 -7.43
CA PRO A 107 2.05 -8.66 -8.66
C PRO A 107 2.09 -7.13 -8.52
N PHE A 108 1.66 -6.60 -7.39
CA PHE A 108 1.73 -5.16 -7.13
C PHE A 108 3.18 -4.69 -7.02
N ARG A 109 4.03 -5.44 -6.30
CA ARG A 109 5.46 -5.12 -6.19
C ARG A 109 6.16 -5.14 -7.55
N ALA A 110 5.86 -6.14 -8.38
CA ALA A 110 6.42 -6.24 -9.73
C ALA A 110 6.01 -5.05 -10.60
N LYS A 111 4.76 -4.60 -10.47
CA LYS A 111 4.26 -3.41 -11.18
C LYS A 111 4.99 -2.14 -10.72
N ILE A 112 5.27 -1.99 -9.44
CA ILE A 112 6.03 -0.85 -8.90
C ILE A 112 7.45 -0.84 -9.46
N ASP A 113 8.13 -1.99 -9.52
CA ASP A 113 9.45 -2.12 -10.12
C ASP A 113 9.45 -1.69 -11.60
N GLY A 114 8.44 -2.13 -12.36
CA GLY A 114 8.30 -1.75 -13.77
C GLY A 114 8.12 -0.25 -13.97
N LEU A 115 7.37 0.42 -13.09
CA LEU A 115 7.20 1.87 -13.13
C LEU A 115 8.49 2.62 -12.85
N GLU A 116 9.30 2.15 -11.92
CA GLU A 116 10.59 2.72 -11.60
C GLU A 116 11.58 2.62 -12.77
N GLU A 117 11.68 1.45 -13.37
CA GLU A 117 12.52 1.23 -14.55
C GLU A 117 12.10 2.12 -15.72
N GLU A 118 10.81 2.24 -15.97
CA GLU A 118 10.27 3.11 -17.01
C GLU A 118 10.62 4.57 -16.77
N PHE A 119 10.50 5.03 -15.53
CA PHE A 119 10.85 6.39 -15.13
C PHE A 119 12.34 6.67 -15.37
N MET A 120 13.21 5.75 -14.96
CA MET A 120 14.66 5.89 -15.16
C MET A 120 15.03 5.93 -16.65
N ARG A 121 14.41 5.11 -17.48
CA ARG A 121 14.61 5.15 -18.93
C ARG A 121 14.22 6.48 -19.53
N LYS A 122 13.11 7.07 -19.12
CA LYS A 122 12.67 8.39 -19.57
C LYS A 122 13.66 9.49 -19.19
N ILE A 123 14.21 9.44 -17.99
CA ILE A 123 15.25 10.38 -17.54
C ILE A 123 16.51 10.26 -18.41
N GLU A 124 16.97 9.06 -18.67
CA GLU A 124 18.15 8.82 -19.52
C GLU A 124 17.96 9.39 -20.93
N GLN A 125 16.79 9.20 -21.53
CA GLN A 125 16.45 9.75 -22.84
C GLN A 125 16.50 11.27 -22.84
N ILE A 126 16.01 11.93 -21.79
CA ILE A 126 16.05 13.39 -21.66
C ILE A 126 17.50 13.89 -21.57
N PHE A 127 18.34 13.26 -20.78
CA PHE A 127 19.74 13.64 -20.63
C PHE A 127 20.53 13.45 -21.93
N VAL A 128 20.29 12.37 -22.66
CA VAL A 128 20.94 12.14 -23.97
C VAL A 128 20.58 13.24 -24.95
N ARG A 129 19.29 13.66 -25.01
CA ARG A 129 18.86 14.76 -25.88
C ARG A 129 19.57 16.08 -25.54
N VAL A 130 19.68 16.41 -24.25
CA VAL A 130 20.35 17.64 -23.82
C VAL A 130 21.83 17.64 -24.19
N ARG A 131 22.51 16.48 -24.14
CA ARG A 131 23.92 16.35 -24.49
C ARG A 131 24.20 16.47 -25.99
N THR A 132 23.25 16.11 -26.83
CA THR A 132 23.40 16.13 -28.30
C THR A 132 23.05 17.48 -28.92
N GLU A 133 22.47 18.37 -28.17
CA GLU A 133 22.22 19.74 -28.59
C GLU A 133 23.41 20.65 -28.29
#